data_9407a67636f16d24f47e223a1e3fabae
#
_entry.id   9407a67636f16d24f47e223a1e3fabae
#
_cell.length_a   1.000
_cell.length_b   1.000
_cell.length_c   1.000
_cell.angle_alpha   90.00
_cell.angle_beta   90.00
_cell.angle_gamma   90.00
#
_symmetry.space_group_name_H-M   'P 1'
#
loop_
_entity.id
_entity.type
_entity.pdbx_description
1 polymer ?
#
loop_
_entity_poly.entity_id
_entity_poly.type
_entity_poly.pdbx_seq_one_letter_code
_entity_poly.pdbx_strand_id
1 'polypeptide(L)'
;TRQVSSAASDVYKRQIDTSFLNKDLKKEIVPVITGFQGINNSGDITTLGRGGSDTSAVALAVALKALECRIYTDVDGVYTTDPRVYEKAKRIDKLCFEEMLELSSLGAKVLQIRSVEFASKFNMPIRVLSSFKQGGGTLIDKEDENLENAIISGVTHTKNDSKLIIRKVPDLPGIAAKILSPISEKGIEVDVIVQNVAEDNTTDFTFTVKDENADSAAEILKNLSDELGGGKVELAKEISKVSVVGVGMKSHAGVAAKMFSALANRNINID
;
A
#
# COMPACT_ATOMS: atom_id res chain seq x y z
N THR A 1 -1.34 -26.09 2.12
CA THR A 1 -0.53 -24.86 1.99
C THR A 1 -0.77 -24.01 3.22
N ARG A 2 0.16 -23.96 4.17
CA ARG A 2 0.07 -23.07 5.32
C ARG A 2 0.55 -21.69 4.88
N GLN A 3 -0.34 -20.73 4.93
CA GLN A 3 -0.01 -19.31 4.76
C GLN A 3 0.79 -18.87 5.98
N VAL A 4 2.04 -18.46 5.78
CA VAL A 4 2.85 -17.88 6.86
C VAL A 4 2.45 -16.42 6.96
N SER A 5 1.65 -16.07 7.98
CA SER A 5 1.31 -14.71 8.35
C SER A 5 2.58 -13.95 8.82
N SER A 6 2.47 -12.73 9.25
CA SER A 6 3.48 -11.73 9.70
C SER A 6 4.86 -12.23 10.20
N ALA A 7 5.00 -13.49 10.57
CA ALA A 7 6.26 -14.15 10.86
C ALA A 7 7.23 -14.20 9.65
N ALA A 8 6.75 -13.97 8.43
CA ALA A 8 7.62 -13.95 7.24
C ALA A 8 8.70 -12.86 7.31
N SER A 9 8.45 -11.72 7.98
CA SER A 9 9.46 -10.69 8.19
C SER A 9 10.60 -11.14 9.11
N ASP A 10 10.35 -12.07 10.01
CA ASP A 10 11.37 -12.65 10.91
C ASP A 10 12.17 -13.78 10.26
N VAL A 11 11.60 -14.46 9.27
CA VAL A 11 12.30 -15.50 8.49
C VAL A 11 13.45 -14.89 7.69
N TYR A 12 13.30 -13.68 7.16
CA TYR A 12 14.38 -12.97 6.45
C TYR A 12 15.51 -12.46 7.37
N LYS A 13 15.28 -12.37 8.66
CA LYS A 13 16.33 -12.05 9.64
C LYS A 13 17.33 -13.19 9.87
N ARG A 14 16.95 -14.43 9.53
CA ARG A 14 17.80 -15.61 9.64
C ARG A 14 18.38 -15.98 8.28
N GLN A 15 19.38 -15.18 7.84
CA GLN A 15 20.37 -15.48 6.81
C GLN A 15 19.93 -16.37 5.64
N ILE A 16 19.75 -15.76 4.46
CA ILE A 16 19.82 -16.50 3.19
C ILE A 16 21.28 -16.98 3.06
N ASP A 17 21.47 -18.30 3.03
CA ASP A 17 22.79 -18.86 2.74
C ASP A 17 23.16 -18.59 1.28
N THR A 18 24.07 -17.66 1.07
CA THR A 18 24.57 -17.27 -0.26
C THR A 18 25.87 -17.96 -0.64
N SER A 19 26.41 -18.85 0.20
CA SER A 19 27.72 -19.46 -0.01
C SER A 19 27.81 -20.21 -1.34
N PHE A 20 26.78 -21.02 -1.65
CA PHE A 20 26.68 -21.76 -2.89
C PHE A 20 26.52 -20.83 -4.10
N LEU A 21 25.62 -19.83 -4.00
CA LEU A 21 25.36 -18.86 -5.05
C LEU A 21 26.63 -18.04 -5.39
N ASN A 22 27.35 -17.58 -4.38
CA ASN A 22 28.59 -16.84 -4.58
C ASN A 22 29.68 -17.68 -5.25
N LYS A 23 29.70 -19.01 -5.01
CA LYS A 23 30.64 -19.91 -5.66
C LYS A 23 30.34 -20.05 -7.16
N ASP A 24 29.08 -20.11 -7.53
CA ASP A 24 28.65 -20.21 -8.93
C ASP A 24 28.84 -18.89 -9.66
N LEU A 25 28.48 -17.77 -9.05
CA LEU A 25 28.69 -16.43 -9.61
C LEU A 25 30.17 -16.15 -9.89
N LYS A 26 31.10 -16.58 -9.01
CA LYS A 26 32.54 -16.47 -9.26
C LYS A 26 33.03 -17.27 -10.47
N LYS A 27 32.27 -18.26 -10.91
CA LYS A 27 32.53 -19.05 -12.09
C LYS A 27 31.75 -18.58 -13.33
N GLU A 28 31.13 -17.39 -13.23
CA GLU A 28 30.26 -16.82 -14.28
C GLU A 28 29.02 -17.68 -14.60
N ILE A 29 28.61 -18.55 -13.67
CA ILE A 29 27.40 -19.34 -13.77
C ILE A 29 26.24 -18.47 -13.27
N VAL A 30 25.15 -18.41 -14.05
CA VAL A 30 23.91 -17.70 -13.67
C VAL A 30 22.99 -18.68 -12.91
N PRO A 31 22.85 -18.55 -11.58
CA PRO A 31 21.94 -19.39 -10.81
C PRO A 31 20.49 -19.02 -11.08
N VAL A 32 19.65 -20.01 -11.32
CA VAL A 32 18.19 -19.84 -11.41
C VAL A 32 17.57 -20.29 -10.09
N ILE A 33 16.86 -19.39 -9.42
CA ILE A 33 16.33 -19.62 -8.08
C ILE A 33 14.80 -19.53 -8.11
N THR A 34 14.14 -20.51 -7.51
CA THR A 34 12.69 -20.53 -7.39
C THR A 34 12.23 -19.45 -6.40
N GLY A 35 11.42 -18.52 -6.84
CA GLY A 35 10.79 -17.51 -5.99
C GLY A 35 9.55 -18.04 -5.27
N PHE A 36 8.88 -17.15 -4.49
CA PHE A 36 7.62 -17.43 -3.80
C PHE A 36 7.68 -18.43 -2.66
N GLN A 37 8.80 -19.00 -2.35
CA GLN A 37 8.95 -20.06 -1.33
C GLN A 37 10.01 -19.70 -0.29
N GLY A 38 9.84 -20.30 0.88
CA GLY A 38 10.79 -20.32 1.98
C GLY A 38 10.80 -21.71 2.61
N ILE A 39 11.66 -21.91 3.57
CA ILE A 39 11.78 -23.16 4.34
C ILE A 39 11.49 -22.82 5.80
N ASN A 40 10.64 -23.61 6.46
CA ASN A 40 10.39 -23.51 7.89
C ASN A 40 11.51 -24.17 8.72
N ASN A 41 11.42 -24.09 10.04
CA ASN A 41 12.42 -24.69 10.94
C ASN A 41 12.49 -26.23 10.84
N SER A 42 11.46 -26.88 10.31
CA SER A 42 11.39 -28.33 10.11
C SER A 42 11.91 -28.77 8.74
N GLY A 43 12.35 -27.81 7.90
CA GLY A 43 12.82 -28.10 6.54
C GLY A 43 11.70 -28.17 5.49
N ASP A 44 10.43 -27.91 5.85
CA ASP A 44 9.32 -27.98 4.90
C ASP A 44 9.28 -26.71 4.05
N ILE A 45 8.96 -26.88 2.76
CA ILE A 45 8.75 -25.77 1.84
C ILE A 45 7.44 -25.06 2.18
N THR A 46 7.51 -23.75 2.34
CA THR A 46 6.37 -22.88 2.63
C THR A 46 6.24 -21.80 1.56
N THR A 47 5.03 -21.28 1.35
CA THR A 47 4.80 -20.14 0.44
C THR A 47 4.84 -18.82 1.19
N LEU A 48 5.39 -17.80 0.56
CA LEU A 48 5.49 -16.45 1.13
C LEU A 48 4.20 -15.64 1.00
N GLY A 49 3.17 -16.19 0.37
CA GLY A 49 1.92 -15.50 0.09
C GLY A 49 2.01 -14.55 -1.10
N ARG A 50 0.97 -13.75 -1.31
CA ARG A 50 0.87 -12.85 -2.46
C ARG A 50 2.06 -11.89 -2.50
N GLY A 51 2.68 -11.73 -3.68
CA GLY A 51 3.88 -10.92 -3.89
C GLY A 51 5.17 -11.53 -3.32
N GLY A 52 5.14 -12.81 -2.96
CA GLY A 52 6.31 -13.52 -2.42
C GLY A 52 7.47 -13.61 -3.40
N SER A 53 7.23 -13.58 -4.71
CA SER A 53 8.30 -13.58 -5.73
C SER A 53 9.10 -12.29 -5.71
N ASP A 54 8.44 -11.13 -5.65
CA ASP A 54 9.11 -9.82 -5.56
C ASP A 54 9.92 -9.73 -4.26
N THR A 55 9.29 -10.17 -3.15
CA THR A 55 9.95 -10.16 -1.83
C THR A 55 11.18 -11.08 -1.80
N SER A 56 11.09 -12.28 -2.39
CA SER A 56 12.25 -13.20 -2.45
C SER A 56 13.35 -12.67 -3.36
N ALA A 57 13.00 -12.03 -4.48
CA ALA A 57 13.96 -11.42 -5.38
C ALA A 57 14.76 -10.29 -4.70
N VAL A 58 14.05 -9.38 -4.01
CA VAL A 58 14.71 -8.30 -3.25
C VAL A 58 15.56 -8.86 -2.12
N ALA A 59 15.07 -9.87 -1.38
CA ALA A 59 15.84 -10.49 -0.30
C ALA A 59 17.13 -11.14 -0.80
N LEU A 60 17.09 -11.82 -1.95
CA LEU A 60 18.28 -12.38 -2.61
C LEU A 60 19.24 -11.28 -3.09
N ALA A 61 18.72 -10.22 -3.70
CA ALA A 61 19.54 -9.09 -4.14
C ALA A 61 20.30 -8.45 -2.97
N VAL A 62 19.61 -8.25 -1.83
CA VAL A 62 20.24 -7.75 -0.59
C VAL A 62 21.31 -8.71 -0.08
N ALA A 63 21.00 -10.02 0.02
CA ALA A 63 21.93 -11.02 0.53
C ALA A 63 23.18 -11.17 -0.36
N LEU A 64 23.04 -11.02 -1.66
CA LEU A 64 24.13 -11.05 -2.64
C LEU A 64 24.84 -9.71 -2.80
N LYS A 65 24.37 -8.65 -2.14
CA LYS A 65 24.88 -7.27 -2.29
C LYS A 65 24.87 -6.83 -3.76
N ALA A 66 23.78 -7.11 -4.46
CA ALA A 66 23.59 -6.74 -5.85
C ALA A 66 23.54 -5.20 -6.00
N LEU A 67 23.86 -4.71 -7.20
CA LEU A 67 23.78 -3.28 -7.52
C LEU A 67 22.35 -2.77 -7.57
N GLU A 68 21.43 -3.57 -8.12
CA GLU A 68 19.98 -3.33 -8.17
C GLU A 68 19.22 -4.65 -8.28
N CYS A 69 17.94 -4.66 -7.87
CA CYS A 69 17.00 -5.74 -8.10
C CYS A 69 16.10 -5.39 -9.28
N ARG A 70 16.12 -6.17 -10.37
CA ARG A 70 15.26 -5.96 -11.54
C ARG A 70 14.03 -6.82 -11.48
N ILE A 71 12.86 -6.20 -11.47
CA ILE A 71 11.55 -6.86 -11.50
C ILE A 71 10.97 -6.71 -12.90
N TYR A 72 10.89 -7.82 -13.62
CA TYR A 72 10.26 -7.88 -14.93
C TYR A 72 8.80 -8.27 -14.80
N THR A 73 7.91 -7.44 -15.35
CA THR A 73 6.45 -7.60 -15.24
C THR A 73 5.75 -7.29 -16.58
N ASP A 74 4.43 -7.29 -16.60
CA ASP A 74 3.60 -6.98 -17.76
C ASP A 74 3.52 -5.48 -18.08
N VAL A 75 3.98 -4.61 -17.16
CA VAL A 75 4.07 -3.16 -17.36
C VAL A 75 5.51 -2.72 -17.52
N ASP A 76 5.74 -1.58 -18.16
CA ASP A 76 7.07 -1.05 -18.44
C ASP A 76 7.57 -0.02 -17.41
N GLY A 77 6.93 0.02 -16.25
CA GLY A 77 7.30 0.87 -15.12
C GLY A 77 6.10 1.32 -14.30
N VAL A 78 6.34 2.25 -13.39
CA VAL A 78 5.32 2.91 -12.58
C VAL A 78 4.87 4.18 -13.31
N TYR A 79 3.57 4.45 -13.32
CA TYR A 79 2.98 5.59 -14.00
C TYR A 79 2.40 6.60 -13.01
N THR A 80 2.27 7.85 -13.46
CA THR A 80 1.64 8.93 -12.67
C THR A 80 0.19 8.64 -12.29
N THR A 81 -0.48 7.76 -13.01
CA THR A 81 -1.75 7.11 -12.69
C THR A 81 -1.90 5.87 -13.57
N ASP A 82 -2.95 5.06 -13.37
CA ASP A 82 -3.18 3.87 -14.21
C ASP A 82 -3.45 4.28 -15.68
N PRO A 83 -2.59 3.90 -16.63
CA PRO A 83 -2.75 4.27 -18.04
C PRO A 83 -4.01 3.66 -18.69
N ARG A 84 -4.61 2.61 -18.10
CA ARG A 84 -5.88 2.04 -18.56
C ARG A 84 -7.08 2.94 -18.20
N VAL A 85 -6.93 3.79 -17.18
CA VAL A 85 -7.95 4.76 -16.75
C VAL A 85 -7.71 6.12 -17.39
N TYR A 86 -6.44 6.52 -17.57
CA TYR A 86 -6.08 7.78 -18.16
C TYR A 86 -4.92 7.62 -19.15
N GLU A 87 -5.24 7.61 -20.43
CA GLU A 87 -4.29 7.36 -21.54
C GLU A 87 -3.09 8.31 -21.58
N LYS A 88 -3.22 9.53 -21.01
CA LYS A 88 -2.13 10.51 -20.93
C LYS A 88 -1.24 10.33 -19.69
N ALA A 89 -1.42 9.24 -18.94
CA ALA A 89 -0.52 8.90 -17.84
C ALA A 89 0.92 8.77 -18.37
N LYS A 90 1.86 9.33 -17.61
CA LYS A 90 3.29 9.30 -17.99
C LYS A 90 4.00 8.29 -17.11
N ARG A 91 4.91 7.53 -17.69
CA ARG A 91 5.81 6.70 -16.91
C ARG A 91 6.73 7.61 -16.08
N ILE A 92 7.03 7.20 -14.88
CA ILE A 92 7.93 7.87 -13.96
C ILE A 92 9.29 7.19 -14.08
N ASP A 93 10.33 7.95 -14.35
CA ASP A 93 11.67 7.37 -14.53
C ASP A 93 12.33 7.02 -13.19
N LYS A 94 12.08 7.81 -12.14
CA LYS A 94 12.61 7.59 -10.78
C LYS A 94 11.58 7.94 -9.72
N LEU A 95 11.47 7.11 -8.68
CA LEU A 95 10.67 7.32 -7.47
C LEU A 95 11.54 7.07 -6.24
N CYS A 96 11.26 7.74 -5.13
CA CYS A 96 11.83 7.32 -3.86
C CYS A 96 11.02 6.15 -3.25
N PHE A 97 11.62 5.45 -2.28
CA PHE A 97 10.95 4.33 -1.61
C PHE A 97 9.64 4.75 -0.94
N GLU A 98 9.61 5.93 -0.31
CA GLU A 98 8.45 6.47 0.37
C GLU A 98 7.28 6.69 -0.61
N GLU A 99 7.54 7.29 -1.77
CA GLU A 99 6.54 7.49 -2.80
C GLU A 99 6.00 6.17 -3.35
N MET A 100 6.90 5.20 -3.59
CA MET A 100 6.49 3.88 -4.07
C MET A 100 5.66 3.12 -3.02
N LEU A 101 6.00 3.22 -1.73
CA LEU A 101 5.22 2.65 -0.63
C LEU A 101 3.82 3.25 -0.59
N GLU A 102 3.71 4.59 -0.64
CA GLU A 102 2.44 5.28 -0.67
C GLU A 102 1.61 4.89 -1.90
N LEU A 103 2.19 4.92 -3.10
CA LEU A 103 1.52 4.51 -4.32
C LEU A 103 1.00 3.06 -4.22
N SER A 104 1.82 2.14 -3.68
CA SER A 104 1.45 0.73 -3.53
C SER A 104 0.34 0.54 -2.49
N SER A 105 0.36 1.27 -1.37
CA SER A 105 -0.67 1.20 -0.33
C SER A 105 -2.00 1.76 -0.81
N LEU A 106 -1.96 2.77 -1.67
CA LEU A 106 -3.12 3.48 -2.20
C LEU A 106 -3.68 2.90 -3.52
N GLY A 107 -3.19 1.73 -3.94
CA GLY A 107 -3.80 0.96 -5.03
C GLY A 107 -2.97 0.82 -6.32
N ALA A 108 -1.76 1.35 -6.40
CA ALA A 108 -0.86 1.07 -7.51
C ALA A 108 -0.32 -0.37 -7.39
N LYS A 109 -0.84 -1.28 -8.22
CA LYS A 109 -0.57 -2.73 -8.13
C LYS A 109 0.67 -3.19 -8.89
N VAL A 110 1.70 -2.34 -9.02
CA VAL A 110 2.91 -2.66 -9.79
C VAL A 110 3.90 -3.49 -8.96
N LEU A 111 4.13 -3.10 -7.71
CA LEU A 111 4.98 -3.82 -6.76
C LEU A 111 4.21 -4.12 -5.48
N GLN A 112 4.58 -5.18 -4.82
CA GLN A 112 4.05 -5.51 -3.50
C GLN A 112 4.70 -4.66 -2.42
N ILE A 113 3.89 -4.09 -1.51
CA ILE A 113 4.35 -3.22 -0.43
C ILE A 113 5.52 -3.85 0.34
N ARG A 114 5.40 -5.11 0.74
CA ARG A 114 6.45 -5.83 1.50
C ARG A 114 7.80 -5.88 0.79
N SER A 115 7.82 -5.97 -0.54
CA SER A 115 9.07 -5.97 -1.30
C SER A 115 9.74 -4.59 -1.29
N VAL A 116 8.93 -3.53 -1.36
CA VAL A 116 9.41 -2.14 -1.31
C VAL A 116 9.89 -1.79 0.10
N GLU A 117 9.14 -2.18 1.15
CA GLU A 117 9.56 -2.02 2.56
C GLU A 117 10.91 -2.69 2.83
N PHE A 118 11.07 -3.92 2.33
CA PHE A 118 12.32 -4.65 2.50
C PHE A 118 13.48 -3.97 1.76
N ALA A 119 13.24 -3.53 0.53
CA ALA A 119 14.22 -2.82 -0.28
C ALA A 119 14.63 -1.49 0.38
N SER A 120 13.66 -0.71 0.86
CA SER A 120 13.89 0.54 1.59
C SER A 120 14.78 0.32 2.82
N LYS A 121 14.44 -0.70 3.63
CA LYS A 121 15.20 -1.02 4.86
C LYS A 121 16.67 -1.32 4.60
N PHE A 122 17.00 -1.90 3.46
CA PHE A 122 18.38 -2.29 3.11
C PHE A 122 19.01 -1.41 2.03
N ASN A 123 18.34 -0.32 1.64
CA ASN A 123 18.76 0.58 0.55
C ASN A 123 19.08 -0.20 -0.75
N MET A 124 18.25 -1.18 -1.10
CA MET A 124 18.40 -1.98 -2.31
C MET A 124 17.58 -1.35 -3.44
N PRO A 125 18.21 -0.74 -4.47
CA PRO A 125 17.48 -0.18 -5.60
C PRO A 125 16.65 -1.26 -6.32
N ILE A 126 15.39 -0.93 -6.64
CA ILE A 126 14.52 -1.78 -7.47
C ILE A 126 14.32 -1.09 -8.81
N ARG A 127 14.42 -1.84 -9.89
CA ARG A 127 14.05 -1.37 -11.24
C ARG A 127 12.91 -2.20 -11.79
N VAL A 128 11.80 -1.55 -12.07
CA VAL A 128 10.62 -2.17 -12.71
C VAL A 128 10.78 -2.06 -14.21
N LEU A 129 10.69 -3.19 -14.89
CA LEU A 129 10.90 -3.32 -16.33
C LEU A 129 9.82 -4.18 -16.96
N SER A 130 9.55 -3.97 -18.24
CA SER A 130 8.66 -4.84 -19.01
C SER A 130 9.36 -6.14 -19.42
N SER A 131 8.63 -7.26 -19.30
CA SER A 131 9.05 -8.54 -19.89
C SER A 131 8.92 -8.55 -21.42
N PHE A 132 8.19 -7.59 -22.01
CA PHE A 132 7.79 -7.60 -23.43
C PHE A 132 8.37 -6.44 -24.25
N LYS A 133 8.78 -5.36 -23.58
CA LYS A 133 9.27 -4.14 -24.22
C LYS A 133 10.66 -3.77 -23.71
N GLN A 134 11.52 -3.33 -24.60
CA GLN A 134 12.79 -2.73 -24.19
C GLN A 134 12.57 -1.32 -23.65
N GLY A 135 13.34 -0.92 -22.64
CA GLY A 135 13.28 0.43 -22.05
C GLY A 135 13.98 0.52 -20.70
N GLY A 136 14.11 1.74 -20.18
CA GLY A 136 14.77 2.02 -18.90
C GLY A 136 13.94 1.69 -17.65
N GLY A 137 12.63 1.48 -17.82
CA GLY A 137 11.72 1.22 -16.72
C GLY A 137 11.60 2.36 -15.71
N THR A 138 11.19 2.03 -14.48
CA THR A 138 11.17 2.94 -13.33
C THR A 138 12.19 2.47 -12.30
N LEU A 139 13.08 3.35 -11.89
CA LEU A 139 14.02 3.12 -10.77
C LEU A 139 13.36 3.56 -9.48
N ILE A 140 13.33 2.67 -8.49
CA ILE A 140 12.94 2.97 -7.11
C ILE A 140 14.21 2.91 -6.25
N ASP A 141 14.57 4.03 -5.61
CA ASP A 141 15.79 4.19 -4.84
C ASP A 141 15.52 5.12 -3.64
N LYS A 142 16.54 5.38 -2.84
CA LYS A 142 16.47 6.42 -1.80
C LYS A 142 16.21 7.80 -2.41
N GLU A 143 15.63 8.67 -1.61
CA GLU A 143 15.47 10.08 -1.98
C GLU A 143 16.83 10.72 -2.32
N ASP A 144 16.87 11.49 -3.39
CA ASP A 144 18.06 12.23 -3.79
C ASP A 144 17.87 13.69 -3.36
N GLU A 145 18.56 14.07 -2.30
CA GLU A 145 18.47 15.41 -1.69
C GLU A 145 18.88 16.54 -2.67
N ASN A 146 19.58 16.21 -3.76
CA ASN A 146 20.08 17.19 -4.72
C ASN A 146 19.16 17.38 -5.94
N LEU A 147 18.08 16.62 -6.06
CA LEU A 147 17.11 16.75 -7.16
C LEU A 147 15.85 17.47 -6.67
N GLU A 148 15.40 18.48 -7.41
CA GLU A 148 14.06 19.04 -7.24
C GLU A 148 13.04 17.95 -7.57
N ASN A 149 12.46 17.36 -6.52
CA ASN A 149 11.43 16.34 -6.66
C ASN A 149 10.14 16.96 -7.18
N ALA A 150 9.42 16.22 -8.01
CA ALA A 150 8.09 16.63 -8.44
C ALA A 150 7.20 16.82 -7.20
N ILE A 151 6.41 17.89 -7.17
CA ILE A 151 5.47 18.17 -6.06
C ILE A 151 4.48 17.01 -5.92
N ILE A 152 4.02 16.47 -7.05
CA ILE A 152 3.10 15.33 -7.16
C ILE A 152 3.75 14.29 -8.06
N SER A 153 3.98 13.12 -7.54
CA SER A 153 4.56 11.98 -8.27
C SER A 153 3.48 11.13 -8.91
N GLY A 154 2.31 11.00 -8.26
CA GLY A 154 1.24 10.22 -8.81
C GLY A 154 -0.13 10.47 -8.19
N VAL A 155 -1.15 9.97 -8.89
CA VAL A 155 -2.54 9.95 -8.45
C VAL A 155 -3.04 8.51 -8.56
N THR A 156 -3.51 7.96 -7.46
CA THR A 156 -4.10 6.62 -7.42
C THR A 156 -5.60 6.70 -7.13
N HIS A 157 -6.31 5.65 -7.48
CA HIS A 157 -7.71 5.52 -7.09
C HIS A 157 -8.02 4.09 -6.70
N THR A 158 -8.89 3.93 -5.72
CA THR A 158 -9.52 2.65 -5.39
C THR A 158 -11.03 2.76 -5.60
N LYS A 159 -11.63 1.65 -6.00
CA LYS A 159 -13.08 1.49 -6.16
C LYS A 159 -13.55 0.39 -5.21
N ASN A 160 -14.86 0.28 -5.06
CA ASN A 160 -15.50 -0.74 -4.22
C ASN A 160 -15.13 -0.56 -2.74
N ASP A 161 -15.08 0.67 -2.29
CA ASP A 161 -15.00 1.04 -0.89
C ASP A 161 -16.38 1.56 -0.43
N SER A 162 -16.72 1.29 0.82
CA SER A 162 -17.94 1.80 1.47
C SER A 162 -17.56 2.67 2.66
N LYS A 163 -18.29 3.77 2.84
CA LYS A 163 -18.15 4.69 3.96
C LYS A 163 -19.20 4.40 5.01
N LEU A 164 -18.79 4.22 6.24
CA LEU A 164 -19.66 4.09 7.40
C LEU A 164 -19.46 5.29 8.32
N ILE A 165 -20.57 5.79 8.83
CA ILE A 165 -20.58 6.88 9.80
C ILE A 165 -21.44 6.46 10.97
N ILE A 166 -20.91 6.59 12.20
CA ILE A 166 -21.71 6.59 13.42
C ILE A 166 -21.71 8.01 14.00
N ARG A 167 -22.88 8.61 14.09
CA ARG A 167 -23.03 10.02 14.47
C ARG A 167 -23.35 10.15 15.95
N LYS A 168 -22.90 11.28 16.52
CA LYS A 168 -23.24 11.73 17.87
C LYS A 168 -22.95 10.68 18.95
N VAL A 169 -21.84 10.00 18.83
CA VAL A 169 -21.34 9.15 19.94
C VAL A 169 -20.62 10.06 20.96
N PRO A 170 -20.64 9.71 22.27
CA PRO A 170 -19.94 10.49 23.28
C PRO A 170 -18.45 10.65 22.96
N ASP A 171 -17.93 11.88 23.04
CA ASP A 171 -16.49 12.13 22.87
C ASP A 171 -15.74 11.80 24.15
N LEU A 172 -15.43 10.52 24.33
CA LEU A 172 -14.76 9.98 25.50
C LEU A 172 -13.51 9.18 25.12
N PRO A 173 -12.46 9.21 25.96
CA PRO A 173 -11.30 8.35 25.75
C PRO A 173 -11.70 6.87 25.59
N GLY A 174 -11.21 6.24 24.51
CA GLY A 174 -11.49 4.84 24.21
C GLY A 174 -12.70 4.60 23.29
N ILE A 175 -13.45 5.62 22.89
CA ILE A 175 -14.62 5.44 22.00
C ILE A 175 -14.23 4.82 20.66
N ALA A 176 -13.12 5.28 20.04
CA ALA A 176 -12.63 4.71 18.80
C ALA A 176 -12.29 3.21 18.95
N ALA A 177 -11.65 2.83 20.04
CA ALA A 177 -11.37 1.41 20.32
C ALA A 177 -12.65 0.58 20.48
N LYS A 178 -13.66 1.09 21.18
CA LYS A 178 -14.96 0.43 21.31
C LYS A 178 -15.65 0.22 19.96
N ILE A 179 -15.53 1.18 19.04
CA ILE A 179 -16.13 1.10 17.72
C ILE A 179 -15.35 0.12 16.82
N LEU A 180 -14.02 0.17 16.83
CA LEU A 180 -13.20 -0.59 15.89
C LEU A 180 -12.89 -2.03 16.36
N SER A 181 -12.85 -2.31 17.66
CA SER A 181 -12.53 -3.66 18.17
C SER A 181 -13.45 -4.75 17.63
N PRO A 182 -14.80 -4.61 17.69
CA PRO A 182 -15.71 -5.64 17.18
C PRO A 182 -15.59 -5.86 15.66
N ILE A 183 -15.24 -4.81 14.93
CA ILE A 183 -15.00 -4.86 13.47
C ILE A 183 -13.72 -5.66 13.18
N SER A 184 -12.66 -5.36 13.91
CA SER A 184 -11.38 -6.06 13.80
C SER A 184 -11.47 -7.54 14.20
N GLU A 185 -12.25 -7.87 15.24
CA GLU A 185 -12.49 -9.25 15.68
C GLU A 185 -13.19 -10.10 14.61
N LYS A 186 -13.96 -9.47 13.72
CA LYS A 186 -14.56 -10.11 12.54
C LYS A 186 -13.60 -10.20 11.35
N GLY A 187 -12.36 -9.74 11.51
CA GLY A 187 -11.37 -9.74 10.42
C GLY A 187 -11.65 -8.71 9.33
N ILE A 188 -12.47 -7.69 9.60
CA ILE A 188 -12.79 -6.62 8.66
C ILE A 188 -11.68 -5.56 8.74
N GLU A 189 -11.01 -5.33 7.61
CA GLU A 189 -9.99 -4.29 7.48
C GLU A 189 -10.66 -2.91 7.33
N VAL A 190 -10.19 -1.95 8.14
CA VAL A 190 -10.59 -0.55 8.09
C VAL A 190 -9.46 0.26 7.50
N ASP A 191 -9.77 1.19 6.60
CA ASP A 191 -8.75 2.00 5.92
C ASP A 191 -8.77 3.46 6.43
N VAL A 192 -9.55 4.34 5.82
CA VAL A 192 -9.59 5.75 6.25
C VAL A 192 -10.42 5.87 7.53
N ILE A 193 -9.89 6.57 8.53
CA ILE A 193 -10.60 6.86 9.79
C ILE A 193 -10.61 8.37 9.99
N VAL A 194 -11.78 8.93 10.22
CA VAL A 194 -11.97 10.36 10.52
C VAL A 194 -12.87 10.51 11.73
N GLN A 195 -12.43 11.28 12.70
CA GLN A 195 -13.21 11.65 13.87
C GLN A 195 -13.40 13.16 13.90
N ASN A 196 -14.65 13.61 13.94
CA ASN A 196 -15.00 15.02 14.02
C ASN A 196 -15.70 15.31 15.34
N VAL A 197 -15.06 16.12 16.18
CA VAL A 197 -15.61 16.52 17.48
C VAL A 197 -16.63 17.64 17.26
N ALA A 198 -17.82 17.52 17.88
CA ALA A 198 -18.86 18.52 17.89
C ALA A 198 -18.82 19.37 19.19
N GLU A 199 -19.52 20.53 19.20
CA GLU A 199 -19.56 21.42 20.35
C GLU A 199 -20.33 20.85 21.56
N ASP A 200 -21.16 19.83 21.34
CA ASP A 200 -22.02 19.18 22.36
C ASP A 200 -21.36 18.00 23.08
N ASN A 201 -20.03 17.90 23.08
CA ASN A 201 -19.25 16.78 23.58
C ASN A 201 -19.61 15.42 22.92
N THR A 202 -20.07 15.47 21.70
CA THR A 202 -20.24 14.29 20.85
C THR A 202 -19.23 14.30 19.70
N THR A 203 -19.08 13.15 19.06
CA THR A 203 -18.23 13.01 17.88
C THR A 203 -18.94 12.20 16.81
N ASP A 204 -18.72 12.57 15.56
CA ASP A 204 -19.03 11.73 14.41
C ASP A 204 -17.78 10.92 14.07
N PHE A 205 -17.94 9.59 14.03
CA PHE A 205 -16.86 8.68 13.72
C PHE A 205 -17.12 8.05 12.35
N THR A 206 -16.22 8.31 11.40
CA THR A 206 -16.30 7.86 10.00
C THR A 206 -15.15 6.94 9.70
N PHE A 207 -15.42 5.86 8.98
CA PHE A 207 -14.36 5.00 8.43
C PHE A 207 -14.81 4.33 7.15
N THR A 208 -13.83 3.77 6.41
CA THR A 208 -14.08 3.04 5.18
C THR A 208 -13.72 1.57 5.33
N VAL A 209 -14.47 0.72 4.64
CA VAL A 209 -14.24 -0.72 4.51
C VAL A 209 -14.45 -1.13 3.05
N LYS A 210 -14.04 -2.34 2.67
CA LYS A 210 -14.39 -2.88 1.36
C LYS A 210 -15.90 -3.17 1.26
N ASP A 211 -16.48 -2.95 0.08
CA ASP A 211 -17.93 -3.14 -0.16
C ASP A 211 -18.43 -4.51 0.28
N GLU A 212 -17.64 -5.56 0.11
CA GLU A 212 -17.96 -6.92 0.54
C GLU A 212 -18.21 -7.07 2.06
N ASN A 213 -17.61 -6.19 2.85
CA ASN A 213 -17.71 -6.17 4.31
C ASN A 213 -18.70 -5.11 4.84
N ALA A 214 -19.26 -4.28 3.96
CA ALA A 214 -20.01 -3.09 4.34
C ALA A 214 -21.26 -3.41 5.18
N ASP A 215 -22.05 -4.41 4.76
CA ASP A 215 -23.27 -4.78 5.47
C ASP A 215 -22.97 -5.38 6.85
N SER A 216 -21.93 -6.23 6.94
CA SER A 216 -21.51 -6.80 8.23
C SER A 216 -20.99 -5.73 9.18
N ALA A 217 -20.19 -4.79 8.69
CA ALA A 217 -19.72 -3.66 9.49
C ALA A 217 -20.87 -2.75 9.96
N ALA A 218 -21.84 -2.49 9.09
CA ALA A 218 -23.02 -1.69 9.42
C ALA A 218 -23.90 -2.36 10.50
N GLU A 219 -24.06 -3.68 10.46
CA GLU A 219 -24.78 -4.44 11.47
C GLU A 219 -24.10 -4.36 12.84
N ILE A 220 -22.77 -4.53 12.86
CA ILE A 220 -21.98 -4.38 14.10
C ILE A 220 -22.16 -2.97 14.68
N LEU A 221 -22.07 -1.93 13.85
CA LEU A 221 -22.25 -0.56 14.32
C LEU A 221 -23.66 -0.28 14.83
N LYS A 222 -24.71 -0.83 14.21
CA LYS A 222 -26.10 -0.66 14.69
C LYS A 222 -26.29 -1.27 16.09
N ASN A 223 -25.77 -2.47 16.30
CA ASN A 223 -25.84 -3.12 17.61
C ASN A 223 -25.08 -2.30 18.67
N LEU A 224 -23.93 -1.76 18.30
CA LEU A 224 -23.09 -0.97 19.19
C LEU A 224 -23.68 0.43 19.46
N SER A 225 -24.42 1.02 18.51
CA SER A 225 -24.96 2.37 18.67
C SER A 225 -25.92 2.48 19.83
N ASP A 226 -26.70 1.43 20.10
CA ASP A 226 -27.61 1.35 21.25
C ASP A 226 -26.84 1.36 22.58
N GLU A 227 -25.70 0.68 22.65
CA GLU A 227 -24.80 0.65 23.81
C GLU A 227 -24.07 1.98 24.04
N LEU A 228 -23.82 2.74 22.96
CA LEU A 228 -23.07 4.00 22.99
C LEU A 228 -23.95 5.25 23.17
N GLY A 229 -25.26 5.09 23.37
CA GLY A 229 -26.16 6.23 23.57
C GLY A 229 -26.94 6.67 22.33
N GLY A 230 -27.04 5.79 21.31
CA GLY A 230 -28.02 5.96 20.23
C GLY A 230 -27.56 6.77 19.04
N GLY A 231 -26.29 6.68 18.62
CA GLY A 231 -25.79 7.32 17.41
C GLY A 231 -26.45 6.75 16.14
N LYS A 232 -26.78 7.62 15.18
CA LYS A 232 -27.29 7.20 13.87
C LYS A 232 -26.17 6.56 13.07
N VAL A 233 -26.40 5.36 12.52
CA VAL A 233 -25.47 4.70 11.60
C VAL A 233 -25.89 4.98 10.16
N GLU A 234 -24.95 5.47 9.36
CA GLU A 234 -25.12 5.73 7.92
C GLU A 234 -24.11 4.88 7.15
N LEU A 235 -24.56 4.35 6.00
CA LEU A 235 -23.75 3.56 5.09
C LEU A 235 -23.90 4.14 3.68
N ALA A 236 -22.76 4.49 3.07
CA ALA A 236 -22.67 4.85 1.65
C ALA A 236 -21.77 3.80 0.96
N LYS A 237 -22.33 3.07 0.01
CA LYS A 237 -21.64 2.06 -0.79
C LYS A 237 -21.08 2.64 -2.09
N GLU A 238 -20.18 1.88 -2.72
CA GLU A 238 -19.64 2.17 -4.05
C GLU A 238 -18.93 3.53 -4.13
N ILE A 239 -18.27 3.95 -3.05
CA ILE A 239 -17.46 5.16 -3.10
C ILE A 239 -16.13 4.89 -3.79
N SER A 240 -15.56 5.93 -4.39
CA SER A 240 -14.21 5.89 -4.96
C SER A 240 -13.29 6.79 -4.12
N LYS A 241 -12.16 6.23 -3.70
CA LYS A 241 -11.12 6.98 -3.01
C LYS A 241 -10.06 7.41 -4.03
N VAL A 242 -9.77 8.69 -4.10
CA VAL A 242 -8.70 9.26 -4.94
C VAL A 242 -7.63 9.81 -4.02
N SER A 243 -6.38 9.39 -4.25
CA SER A 243 -5.23 9.79 -3.45
C SER A 243 -4.16 10.42 -4.33
N VAL A 244 -3.56 11.49 -3.83
CA VAL A 244 -2.44 12.19 -4.48
C VAL A 244 -1.19 11.91 -3.68
N VAL A 245 -0.13 11.50 -4.35
CA VAL A 245 1.15 11.11 -3.74
C VAL A 245 2.27 11.99 -4.28
N GLY A 246 3.16 12.42 -3.41
CA GLY A 246 4.37 13.14 -3.74
C GLY A 246 5.05 13.71 -2.51
N VAL A 247 6.34 13.43 -2.33
CA VAL A 247 7.13 13.96 -1.19
C VAL A 247 7.20 15.48 -1.19
N GLY A 248 7.19 16.11 -2.37
CA GLY A 248 7.19 17.57 -2.52
C GLY A 248 5.93 18.26 -1.96
N MET A 249 4.86 17.51 -1.69
CA MET A 249 3.64 18.07 -1.08
C MET A 249 3.87 18.58 0.34
N LYS A 250 4.85 18.04 1.07
CA LYS A 250 5.19 18.45 2.44
C LYS A 250 5.67 19.91 2.52
N SER A 251 6.33 20.38 1.48
CA SER A 251 6.95 21.72 1.41
C SER A 251 6.19 22.73 0.55
N HIS A 252 5.14 22.30 -0.18
CA HIS A 252 4.41 23.13 -1.13
C HIS A 252 2.94 23.30 -0.75
N ALA A 253 2.59 24.51 -0.38
CA ALA A 253 1.20 24.88 -0.10
C ALA A 253 0.34 24.90 -1.38
N GLY A 254 -0.96 24.64 -1.25
CA GLY A 254 -1.94 24.81 -2.32
C GLY A 254 -2.21 23.59 -3.19
N VAL A 255 -1.57 22.43 -2.97
CA VAL A 255 -1.86 21.19 -3.72
C VAL A 255 -3.32 20.77 -3.50
N ALA A 256 -3.78 20.73 -2.24
CA ALA A 256 -5.17 20.41 -1.92
C ALA A 256 -6.16 21.37 -2.58
N ALA A 257 -5.88 22.66 -2.55
CA ALA A 257 -6.75 23.68 -3.20
C ALA A 257 -6.86 23.44 -4.70
N LYS A 258 -5.76 23.12 -5.39
CA LYS A 258 -5.77 22.79 -6.82
C LYS A 258 -6.57 21.51 -7.11
N MET A 259 -6.42 20.48 -6.28
CA MET A 259 -7.16 19.23 -6.41
C MET A 259 -8.67 19.48 -6.27
N PHE A 260 -9.10 20.15 -5.21
CA PHE A 260 -10.51 20.46 -4.97
C PHE A 260 -11.10 21.38 -6.04
N SER A 261 -10.34 22.38 -6.50
CA SER A 261 -10.77 23.25 -7.61
C SER A 261 -10.95 22.45 -8.91
N ALA A 262 -10.08 21.46 -9.18
CA ALA A 262 -10.20 20.61 -10.37
C ALA A 262 -11.47 19.75 -10.33
N LEU A 263 -11.87 19.25 -9.17
CA LEU A 263 -13.12 18.51 -8.96
C LEU A 263 -14.33 19.41 -9.10
N ALA A 264 -14.32 20.58 -8.43
CA ALA A 264 -15.39 21.57 -8.48
C ALA A 264 -15.68 22.07 -9.90
N ASN A 265 -14.63 22.36 -10.69
CA ASN A 265 -14.74 22.78 -12.08
C ASN A 265 -15.39 21.70 -12.99
N ARG A 266 -15.54 20.48 -12.52
CA ARG A 266 -16.22 19.38 -13.20
C ARG A 266 -17.52 18.97 -12.54
N ASN A 267 -18.03 19.78 -11.61
CA ASN A 267 -19.23 19.50 -10.80
C ASN A 267 -19.16 18.15 -10.08
N ILE A 268 -17.96 17.74 -9.65
CA ILE A 268 -17.77 16.53 -8.84
C ILE A 268 -17.78 16.98 -7.37
N ASN A 269 -18.75 16.47 -6.62
CA ASN A 269 -18.81 16.67 -5.18
C ASN A 269 -17.89 15.71 -4.44
N ILE A 270 -17.52 16.07 -3.23
CA ILE A 270 -16.64 15.28 -2.35
C ILE A 270 -17.47 14.86 -1.15
N ASP A 271 -17.38 13.58 -0.83
CA ASP A 271 -18.04 12.99 0.33
C ASP A 271 -17.13 12.85 1.55
#